data_c74ca9b29711c70417ef3e745605c42c
#
_entry.id   c74ca9b29711c70417ef3e745605c42c
#
_cell.length_a   1.000
_cell.length_b   1.000
_cell.length_c   1.000
_cell.angle_alpha   90.00
_cell.angle_beta   90.00
_cell.angle_gamma   90.00
#
_symmetry.space_group_name_H-M   'P 1'
#
loop_
_entity.id
_entity.type
_entity.pdbx_description
1 polymer ?
#
loop_
_entity_poly.entity_id
_entity_poly.type
_entity_poly.pdbx_seq_one_letter_code
_entity_poly.pdbx_strand_id
1 'polypeptide(L)'
;MTSIFRKLMTHTLTIRKRERDWQGGFKDAASYAEKGFIQYGKKLVTNTKGEEVIASAMVFLPATSHINPEHEHWIIDQKAPLIRENMEVIRVDPIDDPRTGRTHHYEVAVR
;
A
#
# COMPACT_ATOMS: atom_id res chain seq x y z
N MET A 1 -15.97 3.95 -15.39
CA MET A 1 -16.10 3.86 -13.94
C MET A 1 -14.83 4.11 -13.18
N THR A 2 -13.72 3.78 -13.76
CA THR A 2 -12.43 4.04 -13.16
C THR A 2 -12.13 5.52 -12.98
N SER A 3 -12.83 6.41 -13.73
CA SER A 3 -12.54 7.85 -13.70
C SER A 3 -12.84 8.51 -12.35
N ILE A 4 -13.91 8.09 -11.65
CA ILE A 4 -14.22 8.64 -10.32
C ILE A 4 -13.19 8.19 -9.31
N PHE A 5 -12.83 6.91 -9.33
CA PHE A 5 -11.83 6.36 -8.44
C PHE A 5 -10.47 7.03 -8.66
N ARG A 6 -10.07 7.23 -9.92
CA ARG A 6 -8.81 7.92 -10.25
C ARG A 6 -8.79 9.36 -9.76
N LYS A 7 -9.94 10.05 -9.77
CA LYS A 7 -10.02 11.41 -9.24
C LYS A 7 -9.74 11.48 -7.74
N LEU A 8 -9.95 10.39 -7.01
CA LEU A 8 -9.63 10.32 -5.59
C LEU A 8 -8.15 10.05 -5.35
N MET A 9 -7.41 9.55 -6.35
CA MET A 9 -5.99 9.22 -6.25
C MET A 9 -5.13 10.47 -6.41
N THR A 10 -5.23 11.38 -5.44
CA THR A 10 -4.60 12.71 -5.51
C THR A 10 -3.32 12.82 -4.71
N HIS A 11 -3.02 11.85 -3.87
CA HIS A 11 -1.81 11.86 -3.06
C HIS A 11 -0.63 11.31 -3.85
N THR A 12 0.52 11.94 -3.71
CA THR A 12 1.76 11.48 -4.33
C THR A 12 2.49 10.57 -3.36
N LEU A 13 2.71 9.33 -3.80
CA LEU A 13 3.28 8.28 -2.97
C LEU A 13 4.54 7.72 -3.61
N THR A 14 5.41 7.17 -2.78
CA THR A 14 6.52 6.31 -3.21
C THR A 14 6.34 4.96 -2.54
N ILE A 15 6.31 3.91 -3.35
CA ILE A 15 6.13 2.54 -2.89
C ILE A 15 7.46 1.82 -3.03
N ARG A 16 8.03 1.40 -1.92
CA ARG A 16 9.36 0.79 -1.91
C ARG A 16 9.27 -0.67 -1.53
N LYS A 17 9.77 -1.52 -2.41
CA LYS A 17 9.92 -2.94 -2.17
C LYS A 17 11.26 -3.18 -1.47
N ARG A 18 11.25 -3.88 -0.35
CA ARG A 18 12.46 -4.14 0.43
C ARG A 18 12.79 -5.62 0.45
N GLU A 19 14.08 -5.92 0.47
CA GLU A 19 14.59 -7.28 0.59
C GLU A 19 15.55 -7.36 1.76
N ARG A 20 15.62 -8.53 2.38
CA ARG A 20 16.64 -8.79 3.40
C ARG A 20 18.00 -8.84 2.73
N ASP A 21 18.97 -8.15 3.33
CA ASP A 21 20.36 -8.29 2.91
C ASP A 21 21.04 -9.44 3.66
N TRP A 22 22.24 -9.77 3.24
CA TRP A 22 22.98 -10.88 3.83
C TRP A 22 23.47 -10.60 5.27
N GLN A 23 23.40 -9.35 5.70
CA GLN A 23 23.75 -8.94 7.07
C GLN A 23 22.54 -8.94 8.01
N GLY A 24 21.38 -9.36 7.55
CA GLY A 24 20.15 -9.41 8.35
C GLY A 24 19.35 -8.12 8.36
N GLY A 25 19.79 -7.06 7.69
CA GLY A 25 19.06 -5.82 7.53
C GLY A 25 18.14 -5.85 6.31
N PHE A 26 17.63 -4.68 5.94
CA PHE A 26 16.80 -4.50 4.75
C PHE A 26 17.41 -3.46 3.84
N LYS A 27 17.24 -3.67 2.54
CA LYS A 27 17.61 -2.70 1.50
C LYS A 27 16.46 -2.56 0.52
N ASP A 28 16.38 -1.41 -0.14
CA ASP A 28 15.38 -1.19 -1.17
C ASP A 28 15.76 -1.98 -2.42
N ALA A 29 14.88 -2.89 -2.84
CA ALA A 29 15.05 -3.65 -4.07
C ALA A 29 14.46 -2.90 -5.26
N ALA A 30 13.38 -2.13 -5.03
CA ALA A 30 12.72 -1.34 -6.06
C ALA A 30 11.96 -0.20 -5.40
N SER A 31 11.75 0.87 -6.17
CA SER A 31 11.03 2.06 -5.71
C SER A 31 10.18 2.59 -6.87
N TYR A 32 8.93 2.88 -6.60
CA TYR A 32 7.96 3.31 -7.60
C TYR A 32 7.23 4.55 -7.14
N ALA A 33 7.20 5.59 -7.98
CA ALA A 33 6.38 6.77 -7.74
C ALA A 33 4.97 6.53 -8.29
N GLU A 34 3.97 6.70 -7.44
CA GLU A 34 2.57 6.40 -7.80
C GLU A 34 1.63 7.44 -7.24
N LYS A 35 0.44 7.49 -7.81
CA LYS A 35 -0.68 8.22 -7.22
C LYS A 35 -1.57 7.25 -6.47
N GLY A 36 -2.04 7.69 -5.31
CA GLY A 36 -2.97 6.91 -4.49
C GLY A 36 -3.75 7.82 -3.58
N PHE A 37 -4.42 7.24 -2.62
CA PHE A 37 -5.17 7.98 -1.61
C PHE A 37 -4.89 7.36 -0.25
N ILE A 38 -4.59 8.20 0.75
CA ILE A 38 -4.38 7.74 2.13
C ILE A 38 -5.49 8.30 3.01
N GLN A 39 -6.13 7.41 3.73
CA GLN A 39 -7.12 7.75 4.74
C GLN A 39 -6.51 7.44 6.11
N TYR A 40 -6.16 8.48 6.84
CA TYR A 40 -5.61 8.34 8.18
C TYR A 40 -6.68 8.02 9.19
N GLY A 41 -6.37 7.18 10.15
CA GLY A 41 -7.26 6.76 11.21
C GLY A 41 -6.85 5.40 11.72
N LYS A 42 -6.96 5.18 13.02
CA LYS A 42 -6.63 3.89 13.63
C LYS A 42 -7.69 2.86 13.28
N LYS A 43 -7.23 1.69 12.87
CA LYS A 43 -8.10 0.56 12.53
C LYS A 43 -7.42 -0.74 12.95
N LEU A 44 -8.18 -1.62 13.58
CA LEU A 44 -7.68 -2.96 13.89
C LEU A 44 -7.75 -3.82 12.63
N VAL A 45 -6.61 -4.38 12.25
CA VAL A 45 -6.51 -5.25 11.07
C VAL A 45 -5.78 -6.53 11.46
N THR A 46 -6.02 -7.60 10.70
CA THR A 46 -5.29 -8.85 10.85
C THR A 46 -4.15 -8.87 9.84
N ASN A 47 -2.92 -9.08 10.30
CA ASN A 47 -1.78 -9.17 9.41
C ASN A 47 -1.72 -10.56 8.72
N THR A 48 -0.71 -10.76 7.88
CA THR A 48 -0.56 -12.01 7.13
C THR A 48 -0.28 -13.23 8.00
N LYS A 49 0.13 -13.01 9.25
CA LYS A 49 0.40 -14.07 10.23
C LYS A 49 -0.80 -14.38 11.11
N GLY A 50 -1.95 -13.72 10.87
CA GLY A 50 -3.15 -13.92 11.67
C GLY A 50 -3.19 -13.13 12.98
N GLU A 51 -2.24 -12.22 13.20
CA GLU A 51 -2.18 -11.38 14.39
C GLU A 51 -2.98 -10.10 14.18
N GLU A 52 -3.63 -9.62 15.25
CA GLU A 52 -4.30 -8.33 15.23
C GLU A 52 -3.29 -7.21 15.45
N VAL A 53 -3.31 -6.22 14.56
CA VAL A 53 -2.39 -5.08 14.59
C VAL A 53 -3.19 -3.81 14.35
N ILE A 54 -2.82 -2.73 15.03
CA ILE A 54 -3.46 -1.43 14.80
C ILE A 54 -2.77 -0.73 13.64
N ALA A 55 -3.51 -0.55 12.56
CA ALA A 55 -3.06 0.26 11.42
C ALA A 55 -3.26 1.75 11.74
N SER A 56 -2.36 2.58 11.24
CA SER A 56 -2.44 4.05 11.37
C SER A 56 -3.19 4.68 10.22
N ALA A 57 -3.25 4.01 9.08
CA ALA A 57 -3.91 4.50 7.88
C ALA A 57 -4.23 3.36 6.93
N MET A 58 -5.16 3.64 6.02
CA MET A 58 -5.44 2.80 4.86
C MET A 58 -5.01 3.53 3.61
N VAL A 59 -4.29 2.83 2.75
CA VAL A 59 -3.81 3.36 1.47
C VAL A 59 -4.58 2.67 0.35
N PHE A 60 -5.14 3.46 -0.55
CA PHE A 60 -5.86 2.97 -1.73
C PHE A 60 -4.98 3.19 -2.95
N LEU A 61 -4.69 2.12 -3.67
CA LEU A 61 -3.83 2.14 -4.85
C LEU A 61 -4.59 1.63 -6.06
N PRO A 62 -4.36 2.19 -7.25
CA PRO A 62 -5.04 1.74 -8.47
C PRO A 62 -4.60 0.33 -8.86
N ALA A 63 -5.38 -0.32 -9.71
CA ALA A 63 -5.06 -1.66 -10.20
C ALA A 63 -3.70 -1.71 -10.93
N THR A 64 -3.24 -0.58 -11.44
CA THR A 64 -1.95 -0.46 -12.14
C THR A 64 -0.76 -0.31 -11.19
N SER A 65 -0.99 -0.28 -9.88
CA SER A 65 0.08 -0.16 -8.90
C SER A 65 1.08 -1.32 -9.01
N HIS A 66 2.32 -1.03 -8.71
CA HIS A 66 3.39 -2.02 -8.66
C HIS A 66 3.38 -2.85 -7.38
N ILE A 67 2.49 -2.53 -6.44
CA ILE A 67 2.42 -3.28 -5.19
C ILE A 67 2.04 -4.74 -5.47
N ASN A 68 2.76 -5.65 -4.82
CA ASN A 68 2.53 -7.09 -4.98
C ASN A 68 2.04 -7.65 -3.65
N PRO A 69 0.80 -8.15 -3.57
CA PRO A 69 0.28 -8.72 -2.32
C PRO A 69 1.08 -9.91 -1.78
N GLU A 70 1.82 -10.59 -2.64
CA GLU A 70 2.61 -11.75 -2.26
C GLU A 70 3.98 -11.41 -1.68
N HIS A 71 4.40 -10.15 -1.79
CA HIS A 71 5.67 -9.71 -1.22
C HIS A 71 5.43 -9.08 0.15
N GLU A 72 6.23 -9.47 1.14
CA GLU A 72 5.99 -9.15 2.55
C GLU A 72 6.53 -7.79 3.00
N HIS A 73 7.54 -7.25 2.32
CA HIS A 73 8.28 -6.10 2.84
C HIS A 73 8.12 -4.87 1.97
N TRP A 74 7.01 -4.19 2.15
CA TRP A 74 6.74 -2.92 1.48
C TRP A 74 6.75 -1.77 2.47
N ILE A 75 7.29 -0.63 2.01
CA ILE A 75 7.23 0.65 2.71
C ILE A 75 6.57 1.65 1.78
N ILE A 76 5.66 2.43 2.31
CA ILE A 76 4.99 3.49 1.57
C ILE A 76 5.34 4.83 2.19
N ASP A 77 5.79 5.76 1.36
CA ASP A 77 6.03 7.14 1.75
C ASP A 77 5.01 8.03 1.06
N GLN A 78 4.44 8.97 1.80
CA GLN A 78 3.62 10.02 1.21
C GLN A 78 4.48 11.25 0.98
N LYS A 79 4.57 11.70 -0.27
CA LYS A 79 5.38 12.88 -0.62
C LYS A 79 4.56 14.17 -0.64
N ALA A 80 3.26 14.08 -0.93
CA ALA A 80 2.35 15.22 -0.93
C ALA A 80 0.90 14.73 -0.78
N PRO A 81 -0.03 15.56 -0.24
CA PRO A 81 0.15 16.91 0.29
C PRO A 81 0.83 16.95 1.66
N LEU A 82 0.77 15.86 2.41
CA LEU A 82 1.49 15.71 3.66
C LEU A 82 2.74 14.86 3.42
N ILE A 83 3.79 15.14 4.16
CA ILE A 83 5.00 14.32 4.09
C ILE A 83 4.93 13.29 5.21
N ARG A 84 4.91 12.02 4.84
CA ARG A 84 4.98 10.89 5.76
C ARG A 84 5.92 9.87 5.19
N GLU A 85 6.86 9.41 5.99
CA GLU A 85 7.89 8.48 5.53
C GLU A 85 7.85 7.19 6.32
N ASN A 86 8.34 6.13 5.69
CA ASN A 86 8.54 4.82 6.32
C ASN A 86 7.26 4.22 6.93
N MET A 87 6.14 4.36 6.25
CA MET A 87 4.92 3.67 6.68
C MET A 87 5.03 2.21 6.28
N GLU A 88 5.12 1.35 7.28
CA GLU A 88 5.26 -0.08 7.08
C GLU A 88 3.93 -0.69 6.63
N VAL A 89 3.97 -1.47 5.56
CA VAL A 89 2.79 -2.18 5.08
C VAL A 89 2.53 -3.40 5.95
N ILE A 90 1.32 -3.47 6.49
CA ILE A 90 0.87 -4.59 7.33
C ILE A 90 0.20 -5.65 6.47
N ARG A 91 -0.63 -5.22 5.52
CA ARG A 91 -1.45 -6.10 4.71
C ARG A 91 -1.82 -5.42 3.40
N VAL A 92 -1.85 -6.19 2.33
CA VAL A 92 -2.30 -5.76 1.00
C VAL A 92 -3.48 -6.62 0.59
N ASP A 93 -4.63 -6.01 0.36
CA ASP A 93 -5.83 -6.70 -0.10
C ASP A 93 -6.18 -6.25 -1.52
N PRO A 94 -6.07 -7.13 -2.51
CA PRO A 94 -6.60 -6.83 -3.83
C PRO A 94 -8.13 -6.89 -3.79
N ILE A 95 -8.77 -5.86 -4.29
CA ILE A 95 -10.23 -5.78 -4.36
C ILE A 95 -10.64 -5.97 -5.81
N ASP A 96 -11.35 -7.05 -6.07
CA ASP A 96 -11.71 -7.43 -7.43
C ASP A 96 -13.02 -6.79 -7.85
N ASP A 97 -13.11 -6.46 -9.13
CA ASP A 97 -14.36 -6.05 -9.75
C ASP A 97 -15.18 -7.32 -10.04
N PRO A 98 -16.36 -7.49 -9.42
CA PRO A 98 -17.15 -8.71 -9.62
C PRO A 98 -17.64 -8.90 -11.06
N ARG A 99 -17.66 -7.84 -11.87
CA ARG A 99 -18.09 -7.94 -13.26
C ARG A 99 -17.03 -8.51 -14.18
N THR A 100 -15.75 -8.29 -13.88
CA THR A 100 -14.64 -8.68 -14.74
C THR A 100 -13.75 -9.75 -14.13
N GLY A 101 -13.82 -9.95 -12.81
CA GLY A 101 -12.93 -10.82 -12.08
C GLY A 101 -11.50 -10.28 -11.95
N ARG A 102 -11.26 -9.04 -12.40
CA ARG A 102 -9.93 -8.41 -12.34
C ARG A 102 -9.86 -7.49 -11.13
N THR A 103 -8.64 -7.27 -10.65
CA THR A 103 -8.40 -6.34 -9.57
C THR A 103 -8.84 -4.93 -9.97
N HIS A 104 -9.71 -4.34 -9.17
CA HIS A 104 -10.17 -2.97 -9.35
C HIS A 104 -9.21 -1.98 -8.68
N HIS A 105 -8.78 -2.29 -7.47
CA HIS A 105 -7.83 -1.49 -6.71
C HIS A 105 -7.23 -2.35 -5.59
N TYR A 106 -6.26 -1.77 -4.89
CA TYR A 106 -5.68 -2.38 -3.69
C TYR A 106 -6.01 -1.55 -2.47
N GLU A 107 -6.34 -2.21 -1.38
CA GLU A 107 -6.49 -1.59 -0.06
C GLU A 107 -5.34 -2.08 0.80
N VAL A 108 -4.52 -1.14 1.28
CA VAL A 108 -3.28 -1.45 1.97
C VAL A 108 -3.34 -0.85 3.37
N ALA A 109 -3.19 -1.70 4.38
CA ALA A 109 -3.09 -1.24 5.76
C ALA A 109 -1.63 -0.93 6.07
N VAL A 110 -1.37 0.25 6.66
CA VAL A 110 -0.03 0.71 7.02
C VAL A 110 0.01 1.24 8.45
N ARG A 111 1.22 1.26 9.02
CA ARG A 111 1.46 1.87 10.33
C ARG A 111 2.77 2.64 10.40
#